data_586a51bc65c04e95a9822cafda403ec0
#
_entry.id   586a51bc65c04e95a9822cafda403ec0
#
_cell.length_a   1.000
_cell.length_b   1.000
_cell.length_c   1.000
_cell.angle_alpha   90.00
_cell.angle_beta   90.00
_cell.angle_gamma   90.00
#
_symmetry.space_group_name_H-M   'P 1'
#
loop_
_entity.id
_entity.type
_entity.pdbx_description
1 polymer ?
#
loop_
_entity_poly.entity_id
_entity_poly.type
_entity_poly.pdbx_seq_one_letter_code
_entity_poly.pdbx_strand_id
1 'polypeptide(L)'
;MKEYQQNNGYRALVNAALLSGIGMSLFNIVFIVYASTLPFNALAVSLASMALLIPDLLRILTGYLADRTKNKVQWMISSRLLQGVLFVALAFLIQLPPSLWSFFLLLGINIVSDCLGAYCSGLQLPYVRRLVPADTLDSAMGFQMACQTTVQIVFQGIGAWGIILLNNNFAAFGLINAVTFFLAAIVIFLNRSLFYAVPGKINQAATPLFQNFSDTFKLLTGTAFLKKMILFALLINTLAASTSGLLNLQLLDDLALWFATYGNTVAMAGITTSIGMVAGALFATDWFKNTGLVRLIAYTSFVLCLLTLNFLFLHNRWLMIALLFAEGYLIGKINPRFSAHLIREIDEEHLAISSGIFSTIVMLGGPVGQMVFLGIGNRYHVAWSWLLYLLFAFLVAIAALVAAGTLEKTPTTTAPKNATARTEDWQETTSVLPEKK
;
A
#
# COMPACT_ATOMS: atom_id res chain seq x y z
N MET A 1 6.42 4.58 20.27
CA MET A 1 5.51 5.09 21.33
C MET A 1 6.05 6.33 22.06
N LYS A 2 7.32 6.36 22.43
CA LYS A 2 7.94 7.47 23.19
C LYS A 2 7.80 8.81 22.46
N GLU A 3 8.13 8.87 21.17
CA GLU A 3 8.03 10.09 20.35
C GLU A 3 6.60 10.64 20.24
N TYR A 4 5.61 9.76 20.12
CA TYR A 4 4.19 10.16 20.08
C TYR A 4 3.74 10.82 21.40
N GLN A 5 4.29 10.40 22.54
CA GLN A 5 3.96 10.96 23.84
C GLN A 5 4.69 12.30 24.11
N GLN A 6 5.92 12.42 23.66
CA GLN A 6 6.81 13.54 23.99
C GLN A 6 6.77 14.68 22.98
N ASN A 7 6.47 14.40 21.68
CA ASN A 7 6.48 15.41 20.64
C ASN A 7 5.06 15.75 20.17
N ASN A 8 4.58 16.92 20.56
CA ASN A 8 3.24 17.41 20.23
C ASN A 8 3.03 17.58 18.70
N GLY A 9 4.07 18.01 17.97
CA GLY A 9 3.99 18.18 16.52
C GLY A 9 3.84 16.84 15.80
N TYR A 10 4.68 15.85 16.16
CA TYR A 10 4.57 14.51 15.62
C TYR A 10 3.23 13.85 15.98
N ARG A 11 2.76 14.00 17.23
CA ARG A 11 1.45 13.53 17.67
C ARG A 11 0.31 14.13 16.85
N ALA A 12 0.36 15.43 16.53
CA ALA A 12 -0.66 16.08 15.72
C ALA A 12 -0.69 15.51 14.28
N LEU A 13 0.48 15.22 13.65
CA LEU A 13 0.55 14.59 12.33
C LEU A 13 -0.03 13.18 12.35
N VAL A 14 0.33 12.38 13.35
CA VAL A 14 -0.20 11.01 13.49
C VAL A 14 -1.71 11.04 13.69
N ASN A 15 -2.23 11.89 14.59
CA ASN A 15 -3.67 12.00 14.83
C ASN A 15 -4.45 12.43 13.59
N ALA A 16 -3.94 13.42 12.83
CA ALA A 16 -4.57 13.83 11.58
C ALA A 16 -4.55 12.71 10.52
N ALA A 17 -3.47 11.92 10.45
CA ALA A 17 -3.38 10.76 9.56
C ALA A 17 -4.36 9.66 9.98
N LEU A 18 -4.50 9.38 11.28
CA LEU A 18 -5.45 8.39 11.80
C LEU A 18 -6.89 8.79 11.54
N LEU A 19 -7.27 10.05 11.82
CA LEU A 19 -8.62 10.57 11.54
C LEU A 19 -8.98 10.40 10.05
N SER A 20 -8.07 10.79 9.16
CA SER A 20 -8.27 10.59 7.72
C SER A 20 -8.35 9.11 7.35
N GLY A 21 -7.51 8.27 7.96
CA GLY A 21 -7.49 6.82 7.74
C GLY A 21 -8.79 6.14 8.18
N ILE A 22 -9.43 6.61 9.27
CA ILE A 22 -10.74 6.14 9.72
C ILE A 22 -11.78 6.32 8.62
N GLY A 23 -11.94 7.54 8.11
CA GLY A 23 -12.92 7.85 7.09
C GLY A 23 -12.67 7.08 5.79
N MET A 24 -11.42 7.05 5.31
CA MET A 24 -11.04 6.30 4.11
C MET A 24 -11.32 4.80 4.25
N SER A 25 -10.97 4.20 5.40
CA SER A 25 -11.16 2.76 5.63
C SER A 25 -12.64 2.37 5.68
N LEU A 26 -13.47 3.21 6.31
CA LEU A 26 -14.92 3.05 6.31
C LEU A 26 -15.49 3.16 4.89
N PHE A 27 -15.11 4.22 4.17
CA PHE A 27 -15.76 4.53 2.90
C PHE A 27 -15.31 3.60 1.76
N ASN A 28 -14.08 3.10 1.76
CA ASN A 28 -13.60 2.19 0.72
C ASN A 28 -14.46 0.92 0.63
N ILE A 29 -14.82 0.33 1.77
CA ILE A 29 -15.68 -0.84 1.78
C ILE A 29 -17.14 -0.49 1.42
N VAL A 30 -17.61 0.65 1.93
CA VAL A 30 -18.94 1.17 1.65
C VAL A 30 -19.13 1.43 0.16
N PHE A 31 -18.13 1.98 -0.51
CA PHE A 31 -18.17 2.27 -1.94
C PHE A 31 -18.21 1.00 -2.81
N ILE A 32 -17.46 -0.04 -2.44
CA ILE A 32 -17.54 -1.35 -3.11
C ILE A 32 -18.92 -1.98 -2.92
N VAL A 33 -19.49 -1.90 -1.70
CA VAL A 33 -20.84 -2.42 -1.41
C VAL A 33 -21.90 -1.61 -2.16
N TYR A 34 -21.78 -0.28 -2.21
CA TYR A 34 -22.66 0.56 -3.03
C TYR A 34 -22.60 0.14 -4.51
N ALA A 35 -21.38 -0.03 -5.05
CA ALA A 35 -21.19 -0.47 -6.42
C ALA A 35 -21.89 -1.82 -6.71
N SER A 36 -21.92 -2.74 -5.74
CA SER A 36 -22.59 -4.04 -5.88
C SER A 36 -24.12 -3.95 -5.95
N THR A 37 -24.72 -2.85 -5.47
CA THR A 37 -26.18 -2.63 -5.50
C THR A 37 -26.68 -1.99 -6.80
N LEU A 38 -25.77 -1.57 -7.69
CA LEU A 38 -26.13 -0.87 -8.92
C LEU A 38 -26.62 -1.83 -10.01
N PRO A 39 -27.49 -1.38 -10.96
CA PRO A 39 -27.97 -2.22 -12.06
C PRO A 39 -26.86 -2.78 -12.97
N PHE A 40 -25.67 -2.11 -12.97
CA PHE A 40 -24.46 -2.49 -13.71
C PHE A 40 -23.33 -2.89 -12.74
N ASN A 41 -23.69 -3.67 -11.71
CA ASN A 41 -22.85 -4.00 -10.55
C ASN A 41 -21.46 -4.58 -10.92
N ALA A 42 -21.39 -5.51 -11.88
CA ALA A 42 -20.12 -6.12 -12.28
C ALA A 42 -19.08 -5.06 -12.77
N LEU A 43 -19.52 -4.13 -13.64
CA LEU A 43 -18.70 -3.03 -14.11
C LEU A 43 -18.36 -2.07 -12.95
N ALA A 44 -19.35 -1.71 -12.14
CA ALA A 44 -19.17 -0.77 -11.03
C ALA A 44 -18.18 -1.29 -9.97
N VAL A 45 -18.32 -2.56 -9.56
CA VAL A 45 -17.39 -3.20 -8.60
C VAL A 45 -15.97 -3.30 -9.16
N SER A 46 -15.85 -3.66 -10.43
CA SER A 46 -14.53 -3.71 -11.08
C SER A 46 -13.86 -2.33 -11.13
N LEU A 47 -14.59 -1.29 -11.54
CA LEU A 47 -14.08 0.08 -11.58
C LEU A 47 -13.76 0.62 -10.17
N ALA A 48 -14.61 0.34 -9.18
CA ALA A 48 -14.36 0.70 -7.80
C ALA A 48 -13.09 0.01 -7.25
N SER A 49 -12.90 -1.28 -7.55
CA SER A 49 -11.71 -2.03 -7.15
C SER A 49 -10.43 -1.49 -7.81
N MET A 50 -10.50 -1.15 -9.11
CA MET A 50 -9.37 -0.54 -9.84
C MET A 50 -9.05 0.86 -9.32
N ALA A 51 -10.06 1.65 -8.94
CA ALA A 51 -9.90 3.01 -8.45
C ALA A 51 -9.01 3.08 -7.20
N LEU A 52 -9.04 2.06 -6.34
CA LEU A 52 -8.19 1.97 -5.15
C LEU A 52 -6.68 1.94 -5.47
N LEU A 53 -6.30 1.55 -6.68
CA LEU A 53 -4.90 1.48 -7.10
C LEU A 53 -4.39 2.79 -7.75
N ILE A 54 -5.29 3.66 -8.19
CA ILE A 54 -4.92 4.90 -8.90
C ILE A 54 -4.07 5.84 -8.05
N PRO A 55 -4.38 6.09 -6.76
CA PRO A 55 -3.57 6.95 -5.91
C PRO A 55 -2.14 6.44 -5.74
N ASP A 56 -1.95 5.13 -5.68
CA ASP A 56 -0.63 4.51 -5.59
C ASP A 56 0.18 4.69 -6.86
N LEU A 57 -0.45 4.59 -8.05
CA LEU A 57 0.20 4.91 -9.32
C LEU A 57 0.63 6.38 -9.40
N LEU A 58 -0.21 7.28 -8.90
CA LEU A 58 0.05 8.71 -8.90
C LEU A 58 0.95 9.16 -7.74
N ARG A 59 1.43 8.24 -6.89
CA ARG A 59 2.24 8.56 -5.70
C ARG A 59 3.53 9.31 -6.05
N ILE A 60 4.19 8.99 -7.17
CA ILE A 60 5.35 9.76 -7.66
C ILE A 60 4.95 11.19 -7.98
N LEU A 61 3.85 11.37 -8.71
CA LEU A 61 3.38 12.70 -9.10
C LEU A 61 2.96 13.52 -7.88
N THR A 62 2.19 12.92 -6.98
CA THR A 62 1.74 13.59 -5.74
C THR A 62 2.92 13.91 -4.82
N GLY A 63 3.91 13.02 -4.72
CA GLY A 63 5.16 13.26 -4.00
C GLY A 63 5.96 14.41 -4.59
N TYR A 64 6.16 14.43 -5.91
CA TYR A 64 6.84 15.50 -6.62
C TYR A 64 6.16 16.86 -6.43
N LEU A 65 4.83 16.91 -6.51
CA LEU A 65 4.06 18.12 -6.23
C LEU A 65 4.21 18.56 -4.76
N ALA A 66 4.19 17.60 -3.83
CA ALA A 66 4.38 17.87 -2.41
C ALA A 66 5.77 18.45 -2.12
N ASP A 67 6.83 17.96 -2.77
CA ASP A 67 8.19 18.47 -2.59
C ASP A 67 8.33 19.94 -3.05
N ARG A 68 7.71 20.29 -4.15
CA ARG A 68 7.72 21.65 -4.72
C ARG A 68 6.82 22.66 -4.00
N THR A 69 5.93 22.18 -3.16
CA THR A 69 4.98 23.03 -2.45
C THR A 69 5.70 23.86 -1.38
N LYS A 70 5.60 25.21 -1.47
CA LYS A 70 6.24 26.15 -0.54
C LYS A 70 5.56 26.17 0.83
N ASN A 71 4.24 26.37 0.87
CA ASN A 71 3.44 26.54 2.09
C ASN A 71 2.78 25.21 2.50
N LYS A 72 3.60 24.19 2.83
CA LYS A 72 3.13 22.83 3.08
C LYS A 72 2.02 22.74 4.14
N VAL A 73 2.11 23.50 5.23
CA VAL A 73 1.09 23.49 6.30
C VAL A 73 -0.27 23.95 5.79
N GLN A 74 -0.29 25.05 5.02
CA GLN A 74 -1.55 25.56 4.44
C GLN A 74 -2.15 24.55 3.46
N TRP A 75 -1.32 23.93 2.61
CA TRP A 75 -1.77 22.93 1.67
C TRP A 75 -2.25 21.65 2.36
N MET A 76 -1.65 21.23 3.47
CA MET A 76 -2.18 20.13 4.29
C MET A 76 -3.60 20.44 4.79
N ILE A 77 -3.82 21.64 5.31
CA ILE A 77 -5.14 22.07 5.80
C ILE A 77 -6.14 22.17 4.64
N SER A 78 -5.78 22.88 3.56
CA SER A 78 -6.67 23.09 2.41
C SER A 78 -7.06 21.78 1.72
N SER A 79 -6.12 20.84 1.59
CA SER A 79 -6.41 19.52 1.00
C SER A 79 -7.38 18.72 1.85
N ARG A 80 -7.25 18.75 3.20
CA ARG A 80 -8.21 18.10 4.11
C ARG A 80 -9.59 18.75 4.07
N LEU A 81 -9.65 20.07 4.02
CA LEU A 81 -10.92 20.79 3.84
C LEU A 81 -11.57 20.45 2.50
N LEU A 82 -10.79 20.43 1.42
CA LEU A 82 -11.29 20.05 0.09
C LEU A 82 -11.81 18.61 0.08
N GLN A 83 -11.10 17.65 0.69
CA GLN A 83 -11.59 16.28 0.85
C GLN A 83 -12.93 16.26 1.61
N GLY A 84 -13.05 16.99 2.71
CA GLY A 84 -14.31 17.11 3.46
C GLY A 84 -15.46 17.63 2.58
N VAL A 85 -15.23 18.71 1.81
CA VAL A 85 -16.22 19.27 0.89
C VAL A 85 -16.59 18.27 -0.22
N LEU A 86 -15.61 17.57 -0.81
CA LEU A 86 -15.83 16.54 -1.82
C LEU A 86 -16.72 15.41 -1.28
N PHE A 87 -16.50 14.99 -0.03
CA PHE A 87 -17.31 13.92 0.58
C PHE A 87 -18.70 14.40 1.01
N VAL A 88 -18.88 15.67 1.35
CA VAL A 88 -20.21 16.25 1.49
C VAL A 88 -20.94 16.23 0.15
N ALA A 89 -20.30 16.68 -0.93
CA ALA A 89 -20.88 16.61 -2.28
C ALA A 89 -21.22 15.15 -2.68
N LEU A 90 -20.30 14.22 -2.42
CA LEU A 90 -20.53 12.79 -2.65
C LEU A 90 -21.75 12.26 -1.89
N ALA A 91 -21.94 12.65 -0.62
CA ALA A 91 -23.09 12.23 0.19
C ALA A 91 -24.44 12.69 -0.40
N PHE A 92 -24.48 13.82 -1.08
CA PHE A 92 -25.66 14.26 -1.82
C PHE A 92 -25.82 13.50 -3.16
N LEU A 93 -24.74 13.35 -3.90
CA LEU A 93 -24.74 12.72 -5.22
C LEU A 93 -25.12 11.22 -5.16
N ILE A 94 -24.71 10.51 -4.12
CA ILE A 94 -24.97 9.08 -3.96
C ILE A 94 -26.47 8.75 -3.76
N GLN A 95 -27.27 9.76 -3.43
CA GLN A 95 -28.73 9.65 -3.27
C GLN A 95 -29.48 9.83 -4.59
N LEU A 96 -28.81 10.30 -5.65
CA LEU A 96 -29.43 10.46 -6.96
C LEU A 96 -29.74 9.10 -7.61
N PRO A 97 -30.71 9.07 -8.54
CA PRO A 97 -31.01 7.83 -9.28
C PRO A 97 -29.75 7.21 -9.87
N PRO A 98 -29.56 5.88 -9.73
CA PRO A 98 -28.38 5.19 -10.22
C PRO A 98 -28.25 5.33 -11.74
N SER A 99 -27.12 5.90 -12.20
CA SER A 99 -26.74 6.00 -13.60
C SER A 99 -25.25 5.84 -13.76
N LEU A 100 -24.79 5.47 -14.94
CA LEU A 100 -23.33 5.42 -15.23
C LEU A 100 -22.65 6.76 -14.98
N TRP A 101 -23.29 7.86 -15.33
CA TRP A 101 -22.74 9.21 -15.13
C TRP A 101 -22.61 9.58 -13.65
N SER A 102 -23.65 9.31 -12.83
CA SER A 102 -23.57 9.55 -11.39
C SER A 102 -22.49 8.69 -10.75
N PHE A 103 -22.35 7.43 -11.18
CA PHE A 103 -21.30 6.54 -10.69
C PHE A 103 -19.89 7.02 -11.06
N PHE A 104 -19.64 7.44 -12.32
CA PHE A 104 -18.35 8.00 -12.72
C PHE A 104 -17.99 9.28 -11.96
N LEU A 105 -18.98 10.10 -11.64
CA LEU A 105 -18.77 11.31 -10.85
C LEU A 105 -18.37 10.95 -9.39
N LEU A 106 -19.08 10.00 -8.76
CA LEU A 106 -18.74 9.49 -7.44
C LEU A 106 -17.33 8.85 -7.41
N LEU A 107 -17.02 8.04 -8.43
CA LEU A 107 -15.72 7.41 -8.61
C LEU A 107 -14.61 8.47 -8.74
N GLY A 108 -14.84 9.49 -9.56
CA GLY A 108 -13.91 10.62 -9.76
C GLY A 108 -13.65 11.39 -8.46
N ILE A 109 -14.69 11.67 -7.67
CA ILE A 109 -14.56 12.32 -6.36
C ILE A 109 -13.70 11.45 -5.42
N ASN A 110 -13.96 10.15 -5.38
CA ASN A 110 -13.19 9.22 -4.53
C ASN A 110 -11.71 9.21 -4.94
N ILE A 111 -11.40 9.03 -6.23
CA ILE A 111 -10.02 9.04 -6.75
C ILE A 111 -9.30 10.36 -6.43
N VAL A 112 -9.94 11.50 -6.67
CA VAL A 112 -9.35 12.81 -6.37
C VAL A 112 -9.08 12.96 -4.89
N SER A 113 -10.02 12.54 -4.04
CA SER A 113 -9.83 12.56 -2.59
C SER A 113 -8.65 11.69 -2.15
N ASP A 114 -8.51 10.49 -2.67
CA ASP A 114 -7.41 9.59 -2.33
C ASP A 114 -6.06 10.12 -2.83
N CYS A 115 -6.01 10.73 -4.01
CA CYS A 115 -4.83 11.44 -4.51
C CYS A 115 -4.44 12.63 -3.63
N LEU A 116 -5.42 13.40 -3.12
CA LEU A 116 -5.18 14.46 -2.13
C LEU A 116 -4.64 13.89 -0.81
N GLY A 117 -5.10 12.70 -0.41
CA GLY A 117 -4.57 11.96 0.74
C GLY A 117 -3.10 11.59 0.57
N ALA A 118 -2.72 11.04 -0.59
CA ALA A 118 -1.34 10.72 -0.95
C ALA A 118 -0.45 11.98 -0.99
N TYR A 119 -0.97 13.07 -1.56
CA TYR A 119 -0.30 14.37 -1.57
C TYR A 119 -0.06 14.92 -0.16
N CYS A 120 -1.07 14.86 0.73
CA CYS A 120 -0.93 15.24 2.13
C CYS A 120 0.15 14.42 2.86
N SER A 121 0.22 13.12 2.60
CA SER A 121 1.26 12.25 3.18
C SER A 121 2.67 12.70 2.74
N GLY A 122 2.83 13.07 1.47
CA GLY A 122 4.07 13.67 0.96
C GLY A 122 4.43 14.99 1.65
N LEU A 123 3.44 15.89 1.86
CA LEU A 123 3.65 17.15 2.57
C LEU A 123 4.07 16.97 4.03
N GLN A 124 3.62 15.91 4.70
CA GLN A 124 3.93 15.63 6.11
C GLN A 124 5.36 15.09 6.31
N LEU A 125 5.91 14.36 5.36
CA LEU A 125 7.18 13.65 5.49
C LEU A 125 8.36 14.53 5.94
N PRO A 126 8.60 15.76 5.40
CA PRO A 126 9.67 16.63 5.87
C PRO A 126 9.51 17.07 7.33
N TYR A 127 8.27 17.21 7.80
CA TYR A 127 8.02 17.56 9.20
C TYR A 127 8.30 16.38 10.13
N VAL A 128 7.90 15.17 9.77
CA VAL A 128 8.22 13.96 10.54
C VAL A 128 9.74 13.82 10.72
N ARG A 129 10.53 13.97 9.63
CA ARG A 129 11.99 13.89 9.68
C ARG A 129 12.67 14.95 10.58
N ARG A 130 12.02 16.09 10.81
CA ARG A 130 12.57 17.18 11.60
C ARG A 130 12.08 17.17 13.04
N LEU A 131 10.86 16.69 13.27
CA LEU A 131 10.27 16.61 14.60
C LEU A 131 10.77 15.40 15.38
N VAL A 132 11.17 14.33 14.68
CA VAL A 132 11.64 13.08 15.29
C VAL A 132 13.15 12.97 15.15
N PRO A 133 13.88 12.66 16.23
CA PRO A 133 15.31 12.40 16.18
C PRO A 133 15.67 11.26 15.24
N ALA A 134 16.84 11.34 14.58
CA ALA A 134 17.24 10.38 13.55
C ALA A 134 17.38 8.94 14.08
N ASP A 135 17.81 8.78 15.32
CA ASP A 135 17.96 7.50 16.01
C ASP A 135 16.63 6.80 16.36
N THR A 136 15.54 7.56 16.46
CA THR A 136 14.19 7.04 16.76
C THR A 136 13.22 7.09 15.59
N LEU A 137 13.65 7.62 14.43
CA LEU A 137 12.80 7.84 13.26
C LEU A 137 12.15 6.54 12.76
N ASP A 138 12.92 5.45 12.67
CA ASP A 138 12.40 4.14 12.22
C ASP A 138 11.32 3.61 13.16
N SER A 139 11.52 3.75 14.47
CA SER A 139 10.54 3.36 15.49
C SER A 139 9.26 4.22 15.41
N ALA A 140 9.39 5.52 15.17
CA ALA A 140 8.25 6.42 15.02
C ALA A 140 7.45 6.10 13.75
N MET A 141 8.10 5.90 12.60
CA MET A 141 7.44 5.51 11.36
C MET A 141 6.78 4.14 11.47
N GLY A 142 7.44 3.17 12.11
CA GLY A 142 6.86 1.87 12.41
C GLY A 142 5.61 1.97 13.29
N PHE A 143 5.64 2.81 14.32
CA PHE A 143 4.47 3.07 15.17
C PHE A 143 3.32 3.71 14.37
N GLN A 144 3.59 4.70 13.54
CA GLN A 144 2.57 5.33 12.69
C GLN A 144 1.94 4.30 11.73
N MET A 145 2.76 3.45 11.09
CA MET A 145 2.29 2.41 10.19
C MET A 145 1.43 1.36 10.91
N ALA A 146 1.84 0.93 12.10
CA ALA A 146 1.07 0.00 12.92
C ALA A 146 -0.30 0.58 13.31
N CYS A 147 -0.34 1.85 13.73
CA CYS A 147 -1.59 2.54 14.04
C CYS A 147 -2.51 2.66 12.82
N GLN A 148 -1.97 3.01 11.65
CA GLN A 148 -2.73 3.11 10.41
C GLN A 148 -3.30 1.74 9.99
N THR A 149 -2.51 0.68 10.05
CA THR A 149 -2.97 -0.68 9.75
C THR A 149 -4.05 -1.13 10.73
N THR A 150 -3.89 -0.83 12.02
CA THR A 150 -4.93 -1.13 13.03
C THR A 150 -6.23 -0.40 12.72
N VAL A 151 -6.17 0.89 12.42
CA VAL A 151 -7.33 1.69 12.01
C VAL A 151 -7.98 1.08 10.77
N GLN A 152 -7.20 0.71 9.76
CA GLN A 152 -7.72 0.09 8.55
C GLN A 152 -8.48 -1.21 8.85
N ILE A 153 -7.90 -2.12 9.62
CA ILE A 153 -8.53 -3.40 9.97
C ILE A 153 -9.83 -3.19 10.75
N VAL A 154 -9.78 -2.36 11.81
CA VAL A 154 -10.92 -2.12 12.69
C VAL A 154 -12.07 -1.43 11.94
N PHE A 155 -11.75 -0.38 11.18
CA PHE A 155 -12.80 0.42 10.52
C PHE A 155 -13.31 -0.17 9.22
N GLN A 156 -12.60 -1.09 8.57
CA GLN A 156 -13.19 -1.94 7.53
C GLN A 156 -14.30 -2.83 8.11
N GLY A 157 -14.05 -3.46 9.27
CA GLY A 157 -15.05 -4.27 9.95
C GLY A 157 -16.26 -3.45 10.41
N ILE A 158 -16.02 -2.30 11.05
CA ILE A 158 -17.05 -1.36 11.48
C ILE A 158 -17.87 -0.86 10.28
N GLY A 159 -17.21 -0.56 9.15
CA GLY A 159 -17.86 -0.12 7.92
C GLY A 159 -18.85 -1.16 7.39
N ALA A 160 -18.40 -2.41 7.25
CA ALA A 160 -19.26 -3.48 6.77
C ALA A 160 -20.48 -3.75 7.68
N TRP A 161 -20.26 -3.74 8.99
CA TRP A 161 -21.34 -3.90 9.96
C TRP A 161 -22.27 -2.67 10.01
N GLY A 162 -21.69 -1.48 9.93
CA GLY A 162 -22.41 -0.21 9.92
C GLY A 162 -23.36 -0.07 8.73
N ILE A 163 -23.05 -0.65 7.56
CA ILE A 163 -23.97 -0.66 6.40
C ILE A 163 -25.30 -1.30 6.77
N ILE A 164 -25.26 -2.41 7.51
CA ILE A 164 -26.48 -3.11 7.97
C ILE A 164 -27.22 -2.23 8.98
N LEU A 165 -26.52 -1.67 9.98
CA LEU A 165 -27.12 -0.83 11.03
C LEU A 165 -27.77 0.44 10.48
N LEU A 166 -27.19 1.05 9.46
CA LEU A 166 -27.69 2.25 8.82
C LEU A 166 -28.65 1.94 7.65
N ASN A 167 -29.15 0.70 7.53
CA ASN A 167 -30.07 0.29 6.47
C ASN A 167 -29.62 0.70 5.05
N ASN A 168 -28.34 0.47 4.73
CA ASN A 168 -27.69 0.85 3.47
C ASN A 168 -27.72 2.37 3.17
N ASN A 169 -27.74 3.20 4.21
CA ASN A 169 -27.63 4.64 4.03
C ASN A 169 -26.18 5.03 3.68
N PHE A 170 -25.78 4.87 2.43
CA PHE A 170 -24.44 5.18 1.95
C PHE A 170 -24.06 6.66 2.09
N ALA A 171 -25.07 7.57 2.05
CA ALA A 171 -24.85 9.00 2.24
C ALA A 171 -24.34 9.32 3.65
N ALA A 172 -24.85 8.63 4.68
CA ALA A 172 -24.39 8.81 6.05
C ALA A 172 -22.87 8.50 6.18
N PHE A 173 -22.37 7.46 5.50
CA PHE A 173 -20.95 7.15 5.49
C PHE A 173 -20.11 8.22 4.78
N GLY A 174 -20.63 8.81 3.69
CA GLY A 174 -20.02 9.98 3.04
C GLY A 174 -19.88 11.15 4.01
N LEU A 175 -20.94 11.46 4.78
CA LEU A 175 -20.89 12.53 5.80
C LEU A 175 -19.94 12.20 6.97
N ILE A 176 -19.93 10.96 7.46
CA ILE A 176 -18.98 10.51 8.49
C ILE A 176 -17.55 10.72 7.99
N ASN A 177 -17.25 10.34 6.75
CA ASN A 177 -15.94 10.54 6.16
C ASN A 177 -15.61 12.04 6.01
N ALA A 178 -16.56 12.86 5.58
CA ALA A 178 -16.38 14.32 5.54
C ALA A 178 -16.00 14.89 6.91
N VAL A 179 -16.68 14.47 7.97
CA VAL A 179 -16.38 14.88 9.34
C VAL A 179 -14.97 14.49 9.75
N THR A 180 -14.50 13.28 9.43
CA THR A 180 -13.13 12.85 9.76
C THR A 180 -12.09 13.71 9.06
N PHE A 181 -12.30 14.12 7.80
CA PHE A 181 -11.42 15.05 7.11
C PHE A 181 -11.42 16.46 7.70
N PHE A 182 -12.60 16.99 8.07
CA PHE A 182 -12.66 18.26 8.75
C PHE A 182 -11.96 18.23 10.12
N LEU A 183 -12.14 17.17 10.91
CA LEU A 183 -11.42 16.98 12.15
C LEU A 183 -9.90 16.89 11.94
N ALA A 184 -9.45 16.18 10.90
CA ALA A 184 -8.03 16.13 10.54
C ALA A 184 -7.49 17.53 10.18
N ALA A 185 -8.25 18.34 9.43
CA ALA A 185 -7.90 19.72 9.12
C ALA A 185 -7.79 20.58 10.40
N ILE A 186 -8.76 20.46 11.31
CA ILE A 186 -8.77 21.16 12.61
C ILE A 186 -7.56 20.79 13.46
N VAL A 187 -7.20 19.51 13.54
CA VAL A 187 -6.00 19.06 14.27
C VAL A 187 -4.73 19.72 13.74
N ILE A 188 -4.56 19.77 12.41
CA ILE A 188 -3.40 20.43 11.80
C ILE A 188 -3.44 21.95 12.05
N PHE A 189 -4.63 22.57 11.90
CA PHE A 189 -4.80 24.01 12.08
C PHE A 189 -4.49 24.47 13.51
N LEU A 190 -4.99 23.76 14.51
CA LEU A 190 -4.74 24.09 15.93
C LEU A 190 -3.26 23.93 16.31
N ASN A 191 -2.54 23.01 15.67
CA ASN A 191 -1.14 22.76 15.94
C ASN A 191 -0.19 23.44 14.93
N ARG A 192 -0.68 24.34 14.07
CA ARG A 192 0.11 24.95 12.98
C ARG A 192 1.36 25.69 13.47
N SER A 193 1.32 26.29 14.65
CA SER A 193 2.45 27.00 15.25
C SER A 193 3.65 26.07 15.46
N LEU A 194 3.42 24.80 15.82
CA LEU A 194 4.48 23.80 16.01
C LEU A 194 5.19 23.49 14.69
N PHE A 195 4.50 23.54 13.57
CA PHE A 195 5.05 23.27 12.24
C PHE A 195 5.80 24.48 11.68
N TYR A 196 5.33 25.70 11.93
CA TYR A 196 6.05 26.92 11.53
C TYR A 196 7.32 27.17 12.36
N ALA A 197 7.37 26.66 13.59
CA ALA A 197 8.54 26.76 14.46
C ALA A 197 9.70 25.82 14.07
N VAL A 198 9.45 24.88 13.13
CA VAL A 198 10.49 23.93 12.69
C VAL A 198 11.56 24.65 11.85
N PRO A 199 12.83 24.78 12.32
CA PRO A 199 13.84 25.55 11.65
C PRO A 199 14.33 24.87 10.36
N GLY A 200 14.69 25.70 9.39
CA GLY A 200 15.38 25.30 8.16
C GLY A 200 14.54 25.45 6.89
N LYS A 201 15.18 25.94 5.82
CA LYS A 201 14.59 25.97 4.49
C LYS A 201 14.36 24.54 4.03
N ILE A 202 13.14 24.23 3.61
CA ILE A 202 12.84 22.99 2.89
C ILE A 202 13.54 23.14 1.54
N ASN A 203 14.70 22.52 1.38
CA ASN A 203 15.45 22.57 0.14
C ASN A 203 14.57 22.04 -0.99
N GLN A 204 14.31 22.91 -1.93
CA GLN A 204 13.73 22.55 -3.22
C GLN A 204 14.87 21.96 -4.06
N ALA A 205 15.21 20.71 -3.87
CA ALA A 205 16.06 20.00 -4.80
C ALA A 205 15.24 19.79 -6.10
N ALA A 206 15.37 20.77 -7.00
CA ALA A 206 14.72 20.74 -8.30
C ALA A 206 15.53 19.87 -9.27
N THR A 207 15.67 18.58 -8.97
CA THR A 207 16.18 17.64 -9.97
C THR A 207 15.01 17.23 -10.89
N PRO A 208 15.19 17.27 -12.22
CA PRO A 208 14.15 16.82 -13.15
C PRO A 208 13.85 15.34 -12.91
N LEU A 209 12.59 14.99 -12.60
CA LEU A 209 12.13 13.63 -12.34
C LEU A 209 12.63 12.59 -13.35
N PHE A 210 12.61 12.96 -14.65
CA PHE A 210 12.90 12.03 -15.74
C PHE A 210 14.39 11.70 -15.93
N GLN A 211 15.31 12.61 -15.62
CA GLN A 211 16.75 12.34 -15.76
C GLN A 211 17.22 11.37 -14.66
N ASN A 212 16.83 11.62 -13.42
CA ASN A 212 17.16 10.72 -12.31
C ASN A 212 16.49 9.33 -12.46
N PHE A 213 15.28 9.28 -13.05
CA PHE A 213 14.57 8.03 -13.27
C PHE A 213 15.34 7.10 -14.24
N SER A 214 15.82 7.63 -15.38
CA SER A 214 16.53 6.84 -16.37
C SER A 214 17.84 6.24 -15.82
N ASP A 215 18.62 7.06 -15.11
CA ASP A 215 19.91 6.61 -14.60
C ASP A 215 19.76 5.66 -13.42
N THR A 216 18.83 5.91 -12.53
CA THR A 216 18.50 5.00 -11.43
C THR A 216 17.87 3.70 -11.94
N PHE A 217 17.04 3.76 -12.99
CA PHE A 217 16.48 2.57 -13.62
C PHE A 217 17.59 1.69 -14.23
N LYS A 218 18.60 2.30 -14.90
CA LYS A 218 19.78 1.59 -15.38
C LYS A 218 20.56 0.95 -14.23
N LEU A 219 20.71 1.64 -13.12
CA LEU A 219 21.38 1.13 -11.92
C LEU A 219 20.63 -0.06 -11.31
N LEU A 220 19.31 0.04 -11.16
CA LEU A 220 18.43 -1.03 -10.69
C LEU A 220 18.41 -2.25 -11.65
N THR A 221 18.58 -2.00 -12.94
CA THR A 221 18.63 -3.07 -13.95
C THR A 221 20.06 -3.47 -14.33
N GLY A 222 21.07 -2.93 -13.65
CA GLY A 222 22.50 -3.20 -13.94
C GLY A 222 22.91 -4.63 -13.66
N THR A 223 22.36 -5.27 -12.63
CA THR A 223 22.67 -6.66 -12.28
C THR A 223 21.55 -7.62 -12.69
N ALA A 224 21.91 -8.84 -13.13
CA ALA A 224 20.92 -9.86 -13.47
C ALA A 224 20.06 -10.28 -12.26
N PHE A 225 20.61 -10.15 -11.05
CA PHE A 225 19.91 -10.45 -9.80
C PHE A 225 18.80 -9.41 -9.54
N LEU A 226 19.11 -8.11 -9.58
CA LEU A 226 18.13 -7.05 -9.37
C LEU A 226 17.02 -7.07 -10.43
N LYS A 227 17.37 -7.31 -11.71
CA LYS A 227 16.36 -7.48 -12.79
C LYS A 227 15.36 -8.58 -12.46
N LYS A 228 15.83 -9.75 -12.03
CA LYS A 228 14.96 -10.87 -11.67
C LYS A 228 14.13 -10.55 -10.43
N MET A 229 14.71 -9.89 -9.42
CA MET A 229 13.97 -9.44 -8.25
C MET A 229 12.84 -8.48 -8.61
N ILE A 230 13.10 -7.46 -9.42
CA ILE A 230 12.09 -6.50 -9.87
C ILE A 230 10.98 -7.23 -10.64
N LEU A 231 11.35 -8.14 -11.55
CA LEU A 231 10.38 -8.91 -12.31
C LEU A 231 9.47 -9.75 -11.41
N PHE A 232 10.04 -10.50 -10.47
CA PHE A 232 9.24 -11.32 -9.55
C PHE A 232 8.40 -10.47 -8.59
N ALA A 233 8.91 -9.32 -8.14
CA ALA A 233 8.13 -8.37 -7.35
C ALA A 233 6.94 -7.81 -8.14
N LEU A 234 7.14 -7.44 -9.39
CA LEU A 234 6.08 -6.99 -10.29
C LEU A 234 5.02 -8.09 -10.50
N LEU A 235 5.46 -9.32 -10.79
CA LEU A 235 4.55 -10.45 -11.05
C LEU A 235 3.71 -10.81 -9.82
N ILE A 236 4.32 -10.86 -8.63
CA ILE A 236 3.56 -11.18 -7.41
C ILE A 236 2.61 -10.04 -7.02
N ASN A 237 3.00 -8.78 -7.24
CA ASN A 237 2.11 -7.66 -7.01
C ASN A 237 0.94 -7.64 -8.01
N THR A 238 1.19 -8.02 -9.27
CA THR A 238 0.14 -8.22 -10.27
C THR A 238 -0.89 -9.24 -9.81
N LEU A 239 -0.42 -10.39 -9.32
CA LEU A 239 -1.30 -11.44 -8.79
C LEU A 239 -2.06 -10.98 -7.56
N ALA A 240 -1.38 -10.51 -6.51
CA ALA A 240 -1.99 -10.12 -5.24
C ALA A 240 -3.04 -9.00 -5.40
N ALA A 241 -2.72 -7.95 -6.17
CA ALA A 241 -3.67 -6.87 -6.42
C ALA A 241 -4.86 -7.34 -7.26
N SER A 242 -4.66 -8.24 -8.22
CA SER A 242 -5.75 -8.78 -9.04
C SER A 242 -6.67 -9.70 -8.25
N THR A 243 -6.14 -10.43 -7.25
CA THR A 243 -6.94 -11.29 -6.37
C THR A 243 -8.07 -10.52 -5.70
N SER A 244 -7.78 -9.35 -5.13
CA SER A 244 -8.79 -8.55 -4.43
C SER A 244 -9.91 -8.06 -5.37
N GLY A 245 -9.56 -7.60 -6.57
CA GLY A 245 -10.53 -7.16 -7.56
C GLY A 245 -11.40 -8.31 -8.09
N LEU A 246 -10.77 -9.43 -8.45
CA LEU A 246 -11.48 -10.63 -8.92
C LEU A 246 -12.35 -11.25 -7.82
N LEU A 247 -11.88 -11.25 -6.57
CA LEU A 247 -12.68 -11.71 -5.44
C LEU A 247 -13.95 -10.89 -5.30
N ASN A 248 -13.85 -9.55 -5.36
CA ASN A 248 -15.01 -8.68 -5.30
C ASN A 248 -16.00 -8.97 -6.43
N LEU A 249 -15.52 -9.28 -7.64
CA LEU A 249 -16.35 -9.65 -8.77
C LEU A 249 -16.97 -11.05 -8.59
N GLN A 250 -16.19 -12.05 -8.12
CA GLN A 250 -16.69 -13.41 -7.84
C GLN A 250 -17.81 -13.41 -6.81
N LEU A 251 -17.67 -12.62 -5.76
CA LEU A 251 -18.67 -12.55 -4.68
C LEU A 251 -20.01 -11.95 -5.12
N LEU A 252 -20.11 -11.30 -6.29
CA LEU A 252 -21.40 -10.82 -6.80
C LEU A 252 -22.34 -11.97 -7.15
N ASP A 253 -21.80 -13.04 -7.72
CA ASP A 253 -22.58 -14.15 -8.27
C ASP A 253 -22.55 -15.40 -7.39
N ASP A 254 -21.58 -15.51 -6.48
CA ASP A 254 -21.30 -16.72 -5.69
C ASP A 254 -21.74 -16.56 -4.22
N LEU A 255 -23.02 -16.81 -3.98
CA LEU A 255 -23.61 -16.75 -2.64
C LEU A 255 -23.05 -17.79 -1.66
N ALA A 256 -22.48 -18.91 -2.15
CA ALA A 256 -21.90 -19.95 -1.30
C ALA A 256 -20.69 -19.46 -0.53
N LEU A 257 -19.99 -18.46 -1.06
CA LEU A 257 -18.84 -17.83 -0.42
C LEU A 257 -19.22 -16.78 0.64
N TRP A 258 -20.49 -16.39 0.75
CA TRP A 258 -20.88 -15.29 1.63
C TRP A 258 -20.88 -15.66 3.12
N PHE A 259 -20.46 -14.68 3.92
CA PHE A 259 -20.68 -14.63 5.36
C PHE A 259 -21.77 -13.59 5.65
N ALA A 260 -23.01 -14.01 5.71
CA ALA A 260 -24.22 -13.21 5.89
C ALA A 260 -24.52 -12.24 4.72
N THR A 261 -23.64 -11.32 4.37
CA THR A 261 -23.84 -10.35 3.28
C THR A 261 -22.58 -10.23 2.41
N TYR A 262 -22.76 -9.67 1.20
CA TYR A 262 -21.64 -9.31 0.33
C TYR A 262 -20.60 -8.44 1.06
N GLY A 263 -21.05 -7.34 1.68
CA GLY A 263 -20.16 -6.41 2.38
C GLY A 263 -19.40 -7.04 3.54
N ASN A 264 -20.06 -7.91 4.33
CA ASN A 264 -19.39 -8.64 5.41
C ASN A 264 -18.33 -9.59 4.86
N THR A 265 -18.57 -10.23 3.74
CA THR A 265 -17.62 -11.16 3.12
C THR A 265 -16.40 -10.40 2.58
N VAL A 266 -16.62 -9.29 1.88
CA VAL A 266 -15.53 -8.41 1.40
C VAL A 266 -14.68 -7.89 2.58
N ALA A 267 -15.35 -7.45 3.67
CA ALA A 267 -14.63 -7.00 4.87
C ALA A 267 -13.82 -8.13 5.51
N MET A 268 -14.41 -9.30 5.71
CA MET A 268 -13.73 -10.46 6.29
C MET A 268 -12.52 -10.88 5.45
N ALA A 269 -12.64 -10.88 4.13
CA ALA A 269 -11.54 -11.17 3.22
C ALA A 269 -10.38 -10.17 3.41
N GLY A 270 -10.67 -8.86 3.37
CA GLY A 270 -9.67 -7.81 3.55
C GLY A 270 -9.00 -7.84 4.93
N ILE A 271 -9.80 -8.02 6.00
CA ILE A 271 -9.30 -8.12 7.38
C ILE A 271 -8.40 -9.36 7.52
N THR A 272 -8.82 -10.50 6.99
CA THR A 272 -8.06 -11.76 7.08
C THR A 272 -6.71 -11.65 6.38
N THR A 273 -6.68 -11.10 5.17
CA THR A 273 -5.43 -10.86 4.43
C THR A 273 -4.52 -9.89 5.20
N SER A 274 -5.08 -8.82 5.77
CA SER A 274 -4.32 -7.84 6.56
C SER A 274 -3.73 -8.45 7.84
N ILE A 275 -4.50 -9.25 8.58
CA ILE A 275 -4.03 -9.99 9.77
C ILE A 275 -2.91 -10.96 9.35
N GLY A 276 -3.10 -11.69 8.26
CA GLY A 276 -2.07 -12.56 7.70
C GLY A 276 -0.77 -11.79 7.42
N MET A 277 -0.86 -10.63 6.76
CA MET A 277 0.30 -9.79 6.43
C MET A 277 1.05 -9.31 7.67
N VAL A 278 0.33 -8.83 8.69
CA VAL A 278 0.92 -8.42 9.97
C VAL A 278 1.59 -9.61 10.67
N ALA A 279 0.92 -10.76 10.74
CA ALA A 279 1.47 -11.97 11.32
C ALA A 279 2.74 -12.43 10.58
N GLY A 280 2.71 -12.42 9.23
CA GLY A 280 3.87 -12.77 8.41
C GLY A 280 5.08 -11.86 8.64
N ALA A 281 4.85 -10.56 8.82
CA ALA A 281 5.91 -9.60 9.12
C ALA A 281 6.49 -9.77 10.53
N LEU A 282 5.65 -10.08 11.53
CA LEU A 282 6.05 -10.21 12.94
C LEU A 282 6.77 -11.54 13.24
N PHE A 283 6.31 -12.66 12.68
CA PHE A 283 6.89 -13.98 12.94
C PHE A 283 8.13 -14.25 12.06
N ALA A 284 9.24 -13.58 12.37
CA ALA A 284 10.48 -13.70 11.59
C ALA A 284 11.18 -15.07 11.75
N THR A 285 10.96 -15.79 12.86
CA THR A 285 11.69 -17.00 13.27
C THR A 285 10.93 -18.30 13.09
N ASP A 286 9.89 -18.33 12.25
CA ASP A 286 9.08 -19.51 11.94
C ASP A 286 9.75 -20.47 10.92
N TRP A 287 8.97 -21.42 10.41
CA TRP A 287 9.41 -22.41 9.42
C TRP A 287 9.98 -21.79 8.13
N PHE A 288 9.60 -20.57 7.80
CA PHE A 288 10.06 -19.83 6.61
C PHE A 288 11.31 -18.97 6.86
N LYS A 289 11.90 -19.00 8.07
CA LYS A 289 13.08 -18.15 8.41
C LYS A 289 14.24 -18.31 7.42
N ASN A 290 14.50 -19.53 6.97
CA ASN A 290 15.59 -19.86 6.04
C ASN A 290 15.14 -19.95 4.58
N THR A 291 13.88 -19.65 4.27
CA THR A 291 13.35 -19.72 2.91
C THR A 291 13.75 -18.45 2.15
N GLY A 292 14.38 -18.61 0.99
CA GLY A 292 14.76 -17.47 0.16
C GLY A 292 13.55 -16.71 -0.38
N LEU A 293 13.78 -15.45 -0.79
CA LEU A 293 12.74 -14.54 -1.26
C LEU A 293 11.98 -15.11 -2.46
N VAL A 294 12.72 -15.67 -3.44
CA VAL A 294 12.11 -16.19 -4.68
C VAL A 294 11.27 -17.44 -4.42
N ARG A 295 11.65 -18.27 -3.44
CA ARG A 295 10.83 -19.41 -3.01
C ARG A 295 9.56 -18.96 -2.32
N LEU A 296 9.60 -17.90 -1.51
CA LEU A 296 8.39 -17.34 -0.91
C LEU A 296 7.40 -16.87 -1.97
N ILE A 297 7.89 -16.26 -3.06
CA ILE A 297 7.06 -15.87 -4.19
C ILE A 297 6.42 -17.10 -4.84
N ALA A 298 7.18 -18.18 -5.03
CA ALA A 298 6.64 -19.42 -5.56
C ALA A 298 5.54 -20.01 -4.67
N TYR A 299 5.73 -20.03 -3.35
CA TYR A 299 4.74 -20.51 -2.41
C TYR A 299 3.48 -19.63 -2.38
N THR A 300 3.66 -18.31 -2.44
CA THR A 300 2.52 -17.39 -2.55
C THR A 300 1.73 -17.66 -3.84
N SER A 301 2.42 -17.78 -4.98
CA SER A 301 1.78 -18.08 -6.26
C SER A 301 1.05 -19.45 -6.23
N PHE A 302 1.60 -20.44 -5.53
CA PHE A 302 0.93 -21.72 -5.34
C PHE A 302 -0.32 -21.61 -4.47
N VAL A 303 -0.28 -20.84 -3.38
CA VAL A 303 -1.47 -20.55 -2.55
C VAL A 303 -2.55 -19.86 -3.39
N LEU A 304 -2.17 -18.94 -4.28
CA LEU A 304 -3.09 -18.27 -5.20
C LEU A 304 -3.68 -19.24 -6.24
N CYS A 305 -2.93 -20.25 -6.70
CA CYS A 305 -3.49 -21.33 -7.51
C CYS A 305 -4.56 -22.13 -6.74
N LEU A 306 -4.29 -22.50 -5.49
CA LEU A 306 -5.28 -23.19 -4.64
C LEU A 306 -6.52 -22.34 -4.39
N LEU A 307 -6.35 -21.04 -4.15
CA LEU A 307 -7.45 -20.10 -3.99
C LEU A 307 -8.32 -20.02 -5.26
N THR A 308 -7.67 -19.99 -6.42
CA THR A 308 -8.37 -20.00 -7.71
C THR A 308 -9.16 -21.30 -7.95
N LEU A 309 -8.56 -22.46 -7.60
CA LEU A 309 -9.25 -23.74 -7.68
C LEU A 309 -10.45 -23.81 -6.72
N ASN A 310 -10.36 -23.16 -5.55
CA ASN A 310 -11.52 -23.03 -4.66
C ASN A 310 -12.66 -22.24 -5.31
N PHE A 311 -12.36 -21.15 -6.02
CA PHE A 311 -13.38 -20.34 -6.71
C PHE A 311 -13.97 -21.02 -7.94
N LEU A 312 -13.22 -21.86 -8.62
CA LEU A 312 -13.68 -22.56 -9.83
C LEU A 312 -14.49 -23.83 -9.53
N PHE A 313 -14.17 -24.55 -8.44
CA PHE A 313 -14.68 -25.90 -8.23
C PHE A 313 -15.30 -26.17 -6.86
N LEU A 314 -14.74 -25.59 -5.77
CA LEU A 314 -15.13 -25.97 -4.41
C LEU A 314 -16.14 -25.01 -3.77
N HIS A 315 -16.10 -23.73 -4.13
CA HIS A 315 -16.96 -22.65 -3.60
C HIS A 315 -17.03 -22.64 -2.06
N ASN A 316 -15.92 -22.95 -1.39
CA ASN A 316 -15.87 -23.09 0.06
C ASN A 316 -15.36 -21.80 0.72
N ARG A 317 -16.23 -21.13 1.50
CA ARG A 317 -15.90 -19.87 2.18
C ARG A 317 -14.82 -20.00 3.26
N TRP A 318 -14.77 -21.13 3.97
CA TRP A 318 -13.76 -21.33 5.01
C TRP A 318 -12.36 -21.55 4.40
N LEU A 319 -12.31 -22.32 3.32
CA LEU A 319 -11.07 -22.51 2.55
C LEU A 319 -10.60 -21.18 1.94
N MET A 320 -11.52 -20.36 1.42
CA MET A 320 -11.23 -19.01 0.95
C MET A 320 -10.52 -18.18 2.03
N ILE A 321 -11.09 -18.10 3.24
CA ILE A 321 -10.50 -17.35 4.37
C ILE A 321 -9.13 -17.90 4.75
N ALA A 322 -8.98 -19.23 4.84
CA ALA A 322 -7.69 -19.83 5.17
C ALA A 322 -6.60 -19.52 4.13
N LEU A 323 -6.94 -19.57 2.84
CA LEU A 323 -6.01 -19.28 1.75
C LEU A 323 -5.68 -17.78 1.65
N LEU A 324 -6.65 -16.88 1.89
CA LEU A 324 -6.40 -15.44 1.98
C LEU A 324 -5.50 -15.07 3.16
N PHE A 325 -5.65 -15.74 4.30
CA PHE A 325 -4.73 -15.60 5.42
C PHE A 325 -3.30 -16.05 5.03
N ALA A 326 -3.19 -17.21 4.38
CA ALA A 326 -1.90 -17.75 3.94
C ALA A 326 -1.22 -16.83 2.89
N GLU A 327 -1.99 -16.30 1.94
CA GLU A 327 -1.53 -15.29 0.98
C GLU A 327 -0.96 -14.07 1.72
N GLY A 328 -1.76 -13.46 2.60
CA GLY A 328 -1.34 -12.30 3.39
C GLY A 328 -0.07 -12.60 4.20
N TYR A 329 -0.02 -13.76 4.87
CA TYR A 329 1.12 -14.18 5.68
C TYR A 329 2.42 -14.27 4.87
N LEU A 330 2.37 -14.85 3.69
CA LEU A 330 3.53 -14.96 2.80
C LEU A 330 3.95 -13.60 2.24
N ILE A 331 2.99 -12.76 1.84
CA ILE A 331 3.27 -11.38 1.38
C ILE A 331 3.91 -10.56 2.50
N GLY A 332 3.42 -10.70 3.74
CA GLY A 332 4.00 -10.05 4.92
C GLY A 332 5.47 -10.41 5.15
N LYS A 333 5.91 -11.61 4.75
CA LYS A 333 7.32 -12.03 4.78
C LYS A 333 8.14 -11.53 3.59
N ILE A 334 7.51 -11.39 2.44
CA ILE A 334 8.18 -10.96 1.19
C ILE A 334 8.62 -9.50 1.30
N ASN A 335 7.75 -8.59 1.74
CA ASN A 335 8.00 -7.15 1.72
C ASN A 335 9.25 -6.70 2.52
N PRO A 336 9.47 -7.14 3.78
CA PRO A 336 10.69 -6.77 4.52
C PRO A 336 11.96 -7.34 3.88
N ARG A 337 11.87 -8.52 3.28
CA ARG A 337 13.03 -9.15 2.61
C ARG A 337 13.42 -8.44 1.33
N PHE A 338 12.46 -7.95 0.57
CA PHE A 338 12.74 -7.07 -0.57
C PHE A 338 13.48 -5.82 -0.13
N SER A 339 12.99 -5.13 0.89
CA SER A 339 13.64 -3.94 1.43
C SER A 339 15.06 -4.23 1.89
N ALA A 340 15.28 -5.34 2.60
CA ALA A 340 16.61 -5.74 3.05
C ALA A 340 17.58 -6.04 1.90
N HIS A 341 17.11 -6.66 0.81
CA HIS A 341 17.94 -6.89 -0.38
C HIS A 341 18.31 -5.59 -1.10
N LEU A 342 17.35 -4.67 -1.24
CA LEU A 342 17.63 -3.34 -1.83
C LEU A 342 18.68 -2.57 -1.05
N ILE A 343 18.58 -2.57 0.29
CA ILE A 343 19.55 -1.88 1.17
C ILE A 343 20.95 -2.47 1.05
N ARG A 344 21.08 -3.77 0.79
CA ARG A 344 22.39 -4.44 0.65
C ARG A 344 23.07 -4.24 -0.70
N GLU A 345 22.27 -4.10 -1.76
CA GLU A 345 22.75 -4.05 -3.14
C GLU A 345 22.96 -2.63 -3.68
N ILE A 346 22.40 -1.62 -3.00
CA ILE A 346 22.40 -0.23 -3.48
C ILE A 346 23.15 0.64 -2.47
N ASP A 347 24.07 1.48 -2.99
CA ASP A 347 24.81 2.43 -2.17
C ASP A 347 23.89 3.43 -1.44
N GLU A 348 24.26 3.85 -0.23
CA GLU A 348 23.47 4.74 0.64
C GLU A 348 23.02 6.03 -0.08
N GLU A 349 23.88 6.57 -0.96
CA GLU A 349 23.63 7.80 -1.71
C GLU A 349 22.44 7.68 -2.68
N HIS A 350 22.24 6.49 -3.26
CA HIS A 350 21.19 6.22 -4.26
C HIS A 350 20.00 5.42 -3.70
N LEU A 351 20.07 4.99 -2.44
CA LEU A 351 19.09 4.07 -1.85
C LEU A 351 17.65 4.63 -1.85
N ALA A 352 17.48 5.91 -1.47
CA ALA A 352 16.15 6.51 -1.38
C ALA A 352 15.47 6.63 -2.76
N ILE A 353 16.22 7.08 -3.77
CA ILE A 353 15.71 7.24 -5.15
C ILE A 353 15.43 5.86 -5.75
N SER A 354 16.36 4.92 -5.57
CA SER A 354 16.22 3.54 -6.08
C SER A 354 15.04 2.81 -5.47
N SER A 355 14.84 2.95 -4.15
CA SER A 355 13.67 2.39 -3.44
C SER A 355 12.35 2.98 -3.93
N GLY A 356 12.31 4.29 -4.19
CA GLY A 356 11.14 4.95 -4.77
C GLY A 356 10.80 4.42 -6.18
N ILE A 357 11.80 4.34 -7.06
CA ILE A 357 11.62 3.82 -8.43
C ILE A 357 11.23 2.34 -8.42
N PHE A 358 11.89 1.52 -7.59
CA PHE A 358 11.53 0.12 -7.41
C PHE A 358 10.07 -0.04 -6.99
N SER A 359 9.64 0.69 -5.95
CA SER A 359 8.25 0.65 -5.47
C SER A 359 7.27 1.01 -6.58
N THR A 360 7.57 2.03 -7.37
CA THR A 360 6.71 2.45 -8.49
C THR A 360 6.59 1.38 -9.55
N ILE A 361 7.70 0.78 -9.98
CA ILE A 361 7.69 -0.29 -11.00
C ILE A 361 6.84 -1.46 -10.50
N VAL A 362 7.06 -1.87 -9.25
CA VAL A 362 6.32 -3.00 -8.66
C VAL A 362 4.83 -2.69 -8.54
N MET A 363 4.47 -1.46 -8.16
CA MET A 363 3.08 -1.04 -8.05
C MET A 363 2.33 -0.98 -9.38
N LEU A 364 3.03 -0.77 -10.52
CA LEU A 364 2.41 -0.82 -11.86
C LEU A 364 1.78 -2.19 -12.18
N GLY A 365 2.27 -3.26 -11.57
CA GLY A 365 1.72 -4.61 -11.75
C GLY A 365 0.25 -4.72 -11.35
N GLY A 366 -0.15 -4.07 -10.27
CA GLY A 366 -1.53 -4.12 -9.76
C GLY A 366 -2.58 -3.66 -10.77
N PRO A 367 -2.54 -2.40 -11.22
CA PRO A 367 -3.49 -1.88 -12.20
C PRO A 367 -3.47 -2.64 -13.52
N VAL A 368 -2.29 -2.99 -14.04
CA VAL A 368 -2.18 -3.77 -15.28
C VAL A 368 -2.86 -5.13 -15.14
N GLY A 369 -2.60 -5.84 -14.03
CA GLY A 369 -3.25 -7.11 -13.74
C GLY A 369 -4.76 -6.96 -13.62
N GLN A 370 -5.23 -6.00 -12.84
CA GLN A 370 -6.67 -5.75 -12.68
C GLN A 370 -7.34 -5.38 -14.01
N MET A 371 -6.73 -4.52 -14.84
CA MET A 371 -7.27 -4.19 -16.15
C MET A 371 -7.49 -5.43 -17.02
N VAL A 372 -6.52 -6.33 -17.06
CA VAL A 372 -6.61 -7.56 -17.84
C VAL A 372 -7.66 -8.51 -17.25
N PHE A 373 -7.52 -8.86 -15.98
CA PHE A 373 -8.36 -9.90 -15.38
C PHE A 373 -9.81 -9.42 -15.19
N LEU A 374 -10.04 -8.21 -14.65
CA LEU A 374 -11.40 -7.68 -14.52
C LEU A 374 -12.03 -7.36 -15.87
N GLY A 375 -11.24 -6.91 -16.84
CA GLY A 375 -11.70 -6.69 -18.21
C GLY A 375 -12.27 -7.96 -18.84
N ILE A 376 -11.58 -9.10 -18.71
CA ILE A 376 -12.05 -10.40 -19.18
C ILE A 376 -13.29 -10.84 -18.41
N GLY A 377 -13.29 -10.70 -17.06
CA GLY A 377 -14.42 -11.06 -16.21
C GLY A 377 -15.70 -10.30 -16.55
N ASN A 378 -15.58 -9.00 -16.81
CA ASN A 378 -16.73 -8.17 -17.20
C ASN A 378 -17.20 -8.44 -18.64
N ARG A 379 -16.30 -8.82 -19.57
CA ARG A 379 -16.63 -9.01 -20.98
C ARG A 379 -17.27 -10.37 -21.26
N TYR A 380 -16.80 -11.40 -20.55
CA TYR A 380 -17.22 -12.79 -20.78
C TYR A 380 -17.89 -13.38 -19.53
N HIS A 381 -17.10 -13.85 -18.59
CA HIS A 381 -17.54 -14.40 -17.31
C HIS A 381 -16.34 -14.46 -16.35
N VAL A 382 -16.58 -14.30 -15.05
CA VAL A 382 -15.53 -14.29 -14.03
C VAL A 382 -14.69 -15.58 -14.01
N ALA A 383 -15.29 -16.73 -14.38
CA ALA A 383 -14.58 -18.01 -14.47
C ALA A 383 -13.44 -17.98 -15.50
N TRP A 384 -13.60 -17.32 -16.65
CA TRP A 384 -12.53 -17.17 -17.63
C TRP A 384 -11.36 -16.36 -17.10
N SER A 385 -11.65 -15.34 -16.31
CA SER A 385 -10.60 -14.58 -15.62
C SER A 385 -9.84 -15.44 -14.62
N TRP A 386 -10.54 -16.25 -13.84
CA TRP A 386 -9.90 -17.16 -12.90
C TRP A 386 -9.07 -18.24 -13.61
N LEU A 387 -9.51 -18.75 -14.75
CA LEU A 387 -8.72 -19.71 -15.55
C LEU A 387 -7.43 -19.06 -16.07
N LEU A 388 -7.51 -17.85 -16.63
CA LEU A 388 -6.31 -17.11 -17.06
C LEU A 388 -5.40 -16.78 -15.88
N TYR A 389 -5.98 -16.37 -14.75
CA TYR A 389 -5.27 -16.09 -13.51
C TYR A 389 -4.55 -17.34 -12.99
N LEU A 390 -5.21 -18.51 -13.00
CA LEU A 390 -4.62 -19.80 -12.62
C LEU A 390 -3.40 -20.12 -13.47
N LEU A 391 -3.53 -19.99 -14.80
CA LEU A 391 -2.43 -20.22 -15.72
C LEU A 391 -1.25 -19.28 -15.42
N PHE A 392 -1.53 -18.00 -15.23
CA PHE A 392 -0.53 -16.99 -14.92
C PHE A 392 0.16 -17.25 -13.57
N ALA A 393 -0.60 -17.51 -12.52
CA ALA A 393 -0.06 -17.83 -11.18
C ALA A 393 0.78 -19.11 -11.20
N PHE A 394 0.35 -20.14 -11.95
CA PHE A 394 1.10 -21.39 -12.11
C PHE A 394 2.43 -21.17 -12.85
N LEU A 395 2.43 -20.39 -13.92
CA LEU A 395 3.66 -20.04 -14.64
C LEU A 395 4.63 -19.24 -13.74
N VAL A 396 4.12 -18.29 -12.95
CA VAL A 396 4.94 -17.54 -12.00
C VAL A 396 5.50 -18.46 -10.92
N ALA A 397 4.71 -19.39 -10.40
CA ALA A 397 5.17 -20.37 -9.40
C ALA A 397 6.33 -21.24 -9.95
N ILE A 398 6.18 -21.78 -11.16
CA ILE A 398 7.25 -22.60 -11.80
C ILE A 398 8.47 -21.74 -12.06
N ALA A 399 8.31 -20.55 -12.67
CA ALA A 399 9.43 -19.66 -12.98
C ALA A 399 10.20 -19.26 -11.70
N ALA A 400 9.49 -19.01 -10.61
CA ALA A 400 10.09 -18.70 -9.33
C ALA A 400 10.83 -19.91 -8.71
N LEU A 401 10.28 -21.12 -8.79
CA LEU A 401 10.96 -22.33 -8.31
C LEU A 401 12.25 -22.62 -9.08
N VAL A 402 12.21 -22.50 -10.40
CA VAL A 402 13.39 -22.68 -11.28
C VAL A 402 14.44 -21.61 -10.96
N ALA A 403 14.02 -20.34 -10.83
CA ALA A 403 14.91 -19.24 -10.52
C ALA A 403 15.53 -19.36 -9.11
N ALA A 404 14.79 -19.87 -8.12
CA ALA A 404 15.27 -20.08 -6.76
C ALA A 404 16.45 -21.08 -6.75
N GLY A 405 16.39 -22.13 -7.57
CA GLY A 405 17.48 -23.11 -7.70
C GLY A 405 18.79 -22.50 -8.20
N THR A 406 18.73 -21.41 -8.97
CA THR A 406 19.92 -20.72 -9.52
C THR A 406 20.36 -19.53 -8.68
N LEU A 407 19.43 -18.70 -8.19
CA LEU A 407 19.72 -17.46 -7.48
C LEU A 407 20.13 -17.68 -6.01
N GLU A 408 19.58 -18.68 -5.34
CA GLU A 408 19.86 -18.97 -3.93
C GLU A 408 21.12 -19.82 -3.73
N LYS A 409 21.67 -20.42 -4.80
CA LYS A 409 22.92 -21.18 -4.76
C LYS A 409 24.17 -20.34 -5.00
N THR A 410 24.03 -19.10 -5.47
CA THR A 410 25.17 -18.22 -5.64
C THR A 410 25.49 -17.66 -4.25
N PRO A 411 26.62 -18.03 -3.61
CA PRO A 411 27.04 -17.39 -2.37
C PRO A 411 27.18 -15.90 -2.66
N THR A 412 26.64 -15.06 -1.81
CA THR A 412 26.89 -13.61 -1.79
C THR A 412 28.38 -13.39 -1.46
N THR A 413 29.26 -13.63 -2.42
CA THR A 413 30.68 -13.30 -2.38
C THR A 413 30.84 -11.88 -2.91
N THR A 414 30.39 -10.92 -2.13
CA THR A 414 31.00 -9.59 -2.09
C THR A 414 30.76 -9.06 -0.69
N ALA A 415 31.75 -9.22 0.17
CA ALA A 415 31.91 -8.33 1.31
C ALA A 415 31.79 -6.89 0.78
N PRO A 416 31.12 -5.97 1.51
CA PRO A 416 31.00 -4.58 1.05
C PRO A 416 32.40 -4.05 0.76
N LYS A 417 32.63 -3.58 -0.48
CA LYS A 417 33.93 -3.03 -0.93
C LYS A 417 34.49 -1.93 -0.05
N ASN A 418 33.71 -1.43 0.90
CA ASN A 418 34.08 -0.35 1.82
C ASN A 418 34.38 -0.80 3.26
N ALA A 419 34.37 -2.11 3.58
CA ALA A 419 34.74 -2.56 4.94
C ALA A 419 36.25 -2.49 5.18
N THR A 420 37.06 -2.61 4.12
CA THR A 420 38.55 -2.53 4.22
C THR A 420 39.08 -1.10 4.32
N ALA A 421 38.40 -0.11 3.73
CA ALA A 421 38.81 1.28 3.82
C ALA A 421 38.58 1.90 5.21
N ARG A 422 37.59 1.44 5.96
CA ARG A 422 37.32 1.98 7.33
C ARG A 422 38.23 1.43 8.41
N THR A 423 38.86 0.27 8.21
CA THR A 423 39.79 -0.29 9.19
C THR A 423 41.22 0.31 9.08
N GLU A 424 41.59 0.78 7.91
CA GLU A 424 42.89 1.45 7.72
C GLU A 424 42.89 2.88 8.27
N ASP A 425 41.81 3.66 8.11
CA ASP A 425 41.67 5.02 8.65
C ASP A 425 41.64 5.06 10.19
N TRP A 426 41.18 4.01 10.86
CA TRP A 426 41.18 3.95 12.32
C TRP A 426 42.56 3.57 12.91
N GLN A 427 43.44 2.92 12.16
CA GLN A 427 44.76 2.58 12.60
C GLN A 427 45.77 3.75 12.40
N GLU A 428 45.58 4.60 11.40
CA GLU A 428 46.41 5.80 11.22
C GLU A 428 46.09 6.93 12.21
N THR A 429 44.83 7.05 12.67
CA THR A 429 44.45 8.13 13.62
C THR A 429 44.83 7.83 15.08
N THR A 430 45.16 6.59 15.43
CA THR A 430 45.58 6.22 16.80
C THR A 430 47.08 6.29 17.02
N SER A 431 47.87 6.50 15.97
CA SER A 431 49.36 6.58 16.08
C SER A 431 49.94 8.01 16.29
N VAL A 432 49.06 9.03 16.39
CA VAL A 432 49.48 10.43 16.55
C VAL A 432 48.89 11.02 17.84
N LEU A 433 49.24 10.48 18.98
CA LEU A 433 49.07 11.18 20.27
C LEU A 433 50.48 11.44 20.83
N PRO A 434 50.95 12.71 21.01
CA PRO A 434 52.20 12.99 21.65
C PRO A 434 52.11 12.70 23.16
N GLU A 435 53.09 11.93 23.65
CA GLU A 435 53.33 11.76 25.09
C GLU A 435 53.54 13.13 25.75
N LYS A 436 52.69 13.45 26.71
CA LYS A 436 52.93 14.57 27.63
C LYS A 436 53.90 14.13 28.70
N LYS A 437 55.08 14.81 28.70
CA LYS A 437 55.96 14.92 29.88
C LYS A 437 55.33 15.86 30.91
#